data_ecdfc7905d842b6c155ead2f9758434f
#
_entry.id   ecdfc7905d842b6c155ead2f9758434f
#
_cell.length_a   1.000
_cell.length_b   1.000
_cell.length_c   1.000
_cell.angle_alpha   90.00
_cell.angle_beta   90.00
_cell.angle_gamma   90.00
#
_symmetry.space_group_name_H-M   'P 1'
#
loop_
_entity.id
_entity.type
_entity.pdbx_description
1 polymer ?
#
loop_
_entity_poly.entity_id
_entity_poly.type
_entity_poly.pdbx_seq_one_letter_code
_entity_poly.pdbx_strand_id
1 'polypeptide(L)'
;MYFAKEDRYEKMKYAYCGNSGLKLPLVSLGLWHNFGDHSNLESMKDILFTAFDNGITHFDLANNYGPAPGSAEKNFGIILKEDFGKYRDEMIISTKAGYTMWEGPYGDFGSRKYLIASIDQSLKRMGLEYVDIFYHHRMDKNTPLEETCGALAQIVNSGKALYVGLSNYDGETLEQAAKILGELKVPFIINQNRYSIFDRTIENNGLKDMAGKLKKGIISFSPLAQGLLTDRYLNGIPADSRIVTDGRFLNENNLTANKLEAIRRLNDIAKERNQSLAQMALSWVLKDEVMTSVLIGASKSSQVLDNISAIENTVFSEEELKKIDEIVKAYE
;
A
#
# COMPACT_ATOMS: atom_id res chain seq x y z
N MET A 1 11.20 -25.58 -5.20
CA MET A 1 10.56 -25.55 -3.86
C MET A 1 11.29 -24.53 -3.02
N TYR A 2 10.59 -23.50 -2.56
CA TYR A 2 11.16 -22.42 -1.75
C TYR A 2 11.19 -22.80 -0.26
N PHE A 3 12.28 -22.42 0.42
CA PHE A 3 12.44 -22.53 1.87
C PHE A 3 12.82 -21.14 2.41
N ALA A 4 11.95 -20.56 3.24
CA ALA A 4 12.18 -19.27 3.84
C ALA A 4 13.35 -19.31 4.84
N LYS A 5 14.06 -18.20 4.98
CA LYS A 5 15.11 -18.05 6.00
C LYS A 5 14.53 -18.17 7.41
N GLU A 6 15.26 -18.83 8.30
CA GLU A 6 14.83 -19.01 9.69
C GLU A 6 14.84 -17.70 10.48
N ASP A 7 15.82 -16.84 10.20
CA ASP A 7 16.04 -15.54 10.86
C ASP A 7 15.23 -14.37 10.26
N ARG A 8 14.28 -14.65 9.36
CA ARG A 8 13.51 -13.63 8.59
C ARG A 8 12.81 -12.57 9.44
N TYR A 9 12.48 -12.87 10.68
CA TYR A 9 11.74 -11.96 11.56
C TYR A 9 12.63 -11.11 12.48
N GLU A 10 13.95 -11.35 12.53
CA GLU A 10 14.82 -10.73 13.52
C GLU A 10 15.01 -9.23 13.32
N LYS A 11 14.99 -8.75 12.07
CA LYS A 11 15.27 -7.35 11.73
C LYS A 11 14.03 -6.50 11.51
N MET A 12 12.95 -7.10 11.02
CA MET A 12 11.73 -6.38 10.73
C MET A 12 11.01 -5.95 12.01
N LYS A 13 10.52 -4.72 12.01
CA LYS A 13 9.67 -4.20 13.08
C LYS A 13 8.20 -4.29 12.67
N TYR A 14 7.32 -4.57 13.62
CA TYR A 14 5.89 -4.75 13.39
C TYR A 14 5.09 -3.79 14.26
N ALA A 15 4.04 -3.17 13.69
CA ALA A 15 3.13 -2.27 14.39
C ALA A 15 1.69 -2.81 14.35
N TYR A 16 0.92 -2.56 15.41
CA TYR A 16 -0.50 -2.92 15.44
C TYR A 16 -1.32 -2.08 14.45
N CYS A 17 -2.32 -2.69 13.83
CA CYS A 17 -3.32 -1.98 13.05
C CYS A 17 -4.30 -1.29 14.01
N GLY A 18 -3.94 -0.09 14.46
CA GLY A 18 -4.72 0.64 15.44
C GLY A 18 -4.96 -0.18 16.71
N ASN A 19 -6.20 -0.21 17.19
CA ASN A 19 -6.61 -0.97 18.37
C ASN A 19 -7.13 -2.37 17.96
N SER A 20 -6.31 -3.13 17.24
CA SER A 20 -6.59 -4.53 16.87
C SER A 20 -5.45 -5.45 17.28
N GLY A 21 -5.69 -6.76 17.29
CA GLY A 21 -4.65 -7.76 17.54
C GLY A 21 -3.73 -8.00 16.34
N LEU A 22 -4.07 -7.48 15.14
CA LEU A 22 -3.29 -7.68 13.93
C LEU A 22 -2.09 -6.74 13.89
N LYS A 23 -0.91 -7.29 13.59
CA LYS A 23 0.30 -6.51 13.32
C LYS A 23 0.65 -6.58 11.84
N LEU A 24 1.14 -5.47 11.28
CA LEU A 24 1.78 -5.45 9.97
C LEU A 24 3.28 -5.11 10.12
N PRO A 25 4.14 -5.59 9.20
CA PRO A 25 5.51 -5.11 9.12
C PRO A 25 5.50 -3.61 8.80
N LEU A 26 6.48 -2.86 9.29
CA LEU A 26 6.58 -1.42 8.97
C LEU A 26 6.73 -1.17 7.47
N VAL A 27 7.27 -2.15 6.72
CA VAL A 27 7.33 -2.14 5.26
C VAL A 27 6.52 -3.32 4.72
N SER A 28 5.52 -3.04 3.90
CA SER A 28 4.66 -4.00 3.21
C SER A 28 4.92 -3.98 1.71
N LEU A 29 4.66 -5.07 1.01
CA LEU A 29 4.88 -5.16 -0.45
C LEU A 29 3.57 -5.08 -1.23
N GLY A 30 3.46 -4.07 -2.11
CA GLY A 30 2.36 -3.90 -3.05
C GLY A 30 2.64 -4.59 -4.39
N LEU A 31 1.69 -5.38 -4.85
CA LEU A 31 1.83 -6.21 -6.05
C LEU A 31 1.17 -5.56 -7.27
N TRP A 32 1.26 -4.23 -7.38
CA TRP A 32 0.80 -3.51 -8.56
C TRP A 32 1.92 -3.47 -9.62
N HIS A 33 1.62 -3.23 -10.90
CA HIS A 33 2.53 -3.08 -12.05
C HIS A 33 3.46 -4.27 -12.37
N ASN A 34 4.28 -4.72 -11.43
CA ASN A 34 5.36 -5.69 -11.71
C ASN A 34 4.91 -7.15 -11.52
N PHE A 35 3.62 -7.38 -11.30
CA PHE A 35 3.04 -8.69 -11.06
C PHE A 35 1.97 -9.09 -12.08
N GLY A 36 1.84 -8.31 -13.17
CA GLY A 36 0.91 -8.59 -14.27
C GLY A 36 1.42 -9.61 -15.29
N ASP A 37 0.61 -9.87 -16.33
CA ASP A 37 0.89 -10.87 -17.36
C ASP A 37 2.15 -10.58 -18.21
N HIS A 38 2.63 -9.33 -18.22
CA HIS A 38 3.84 -8.94 -18.96
C HIS A 38 5.13 -9.07 -18.13
N SER A 39 5.02 -9.45 -16.87
CA SER A 39 6.17 -9.60 -15.97
C SER A 39 6.67 -11.03 -15.94
N ASN A 40 7.98 -11.20 -15.75
CA ASN A 40 8.60 -12.53 -15.66
C ASN A 40 8.29 -13.16 -14.29
N LEU A 41 7.81 -14.40 -14.29
CA LEU A 41 7.43 -15.13 -13.08
C LEU A 41 8.62 -15.32 -12.10
N GLU A 42 9.81 -15.61 -12.64
CA GLU A 42 11.01 -15.76 -11.80
C GLU A 42 11.41 -14.45 -11.13
N SER A 43 11.24 -13.29 -11.82
CA SER A 43 11.46 -11.99 -11.20
C SER A 43 10.44 -11.69 -10.10
N MET A 44 9.17 -12.10 -10.29
CA MET A 44 8.16 -11.98 -9.24
C MET A 44 8.52 -12.84 -8.02
N LYS A 45 8.97 -14.10 -8.24
CA LYS A 45 9.43 -15.01 -7.19
C LYS A 45 10.62 -14.42 -6.43
N ASP A 46 11.63 -13.90 -7.14
CA ASP A 46 12.81 -13.27 -6.52
C ASP A 46 12.42 -12.10 -5.60
N ILE A 47 11.51 -11.23 -6.04
CA ILE A 47 11.00 -10.11 -5.23
C ILE A 47 10.23 -10.61 -4.00
N LEU A 48 9.32 -11.57 -4.18
CA LEU A 48 8.49 -12.12 -3.10
C LEU A 48 9.31 -12.88 -2.07
N PHE A 49 10.24 -13.73 -2.52
CA PHE A 49 11.11 -14.50 -1.64
C PHE A 49 12.04 -13.58 -0.86
N THR A 50 12.65 -12.59 -1.53
CA THR A 50 13.48 -11.59 -0.86
C THR A 50 12.68 -10.80 0.19
N ALA A 51 11.45 -10.41 -0.13
CA ALA A 51 10.58 -9.71 0.81
C ALA A 51 10.27 -10.57 2.04
N PHE A 52 9.83 -11.81 1.84
CA PHE A 52 9.48 -12.70 2.94
C PHE A 52 10.68 -13.10 3.78
N ASP A 53 11.83 -13.38 3.15
CA ASP A 53 13.12 -13.68 3.80
C ASP A 53 13.68 -12.53 4.65
N ASN A 54 13.11 -11.33 4.52
CA ASN A 54 13.48 -10.15 5.31
C ASN A 54 12.30 -9.60 6.13
N GLY A 55 11.31 -10.44 6.43
CA GLY A 55 10.24 -10.16 7.38
C GLY A 55 9.06 -9.36 6.84
N ILE A 56 8.97 -9.12 5.52
CA ILE A 56 7.74 -8.60 4.92
C ILE A 56 6.72 -9.73 4.88
N THR A 57 5.74 -9.67 5.77
CA THR A 57 4.66 -10.67 5.86
C THR A 57 3.37 -10.20 5.19
N HIS A 58 3.24 -8.92 4.84
CA HIS A 58 2.05 -8.36 4.22
C HIS A 58 2.25 -8.14 2.72
N PHE A 59 1.40 -8.79 1.92
CA PHE A 59 1.32 -8.70 0.47
C PHE A 59 -0.03 -8.10 0.07
N ASP A 60 0.02 -6.94 -0.60
CA ASP A 60 -1.16 -6.14 -0.90
C ASP A 60 -1.50 -6.15 -2.38
N LEU A 61 -2.70 -6.65 -2.70
CA LEU A 61 -3.25 -6.77 -4.04
C LEU A 61 -4.49 -5.89 -4.23
N ALA A 62 -5.07 -5.95 -5.41
CA ALA A 62 -6.43 -5.52 -5.74
C ALA A 62 -6.94 -6.30 -6.95
N ASN A 63 -8.27 -6.41 -7.07
CA ASN A 63 -8.89 -7.16 -8.15
C ASN A 63 -8.49 -6.65 -9.55
N ASN A 64 -8.22 -5.34 -9.69
CA ASN A 64 -7.84 -4.69 -10.94
C ASN A 64 -6.33 -4.57 -11.16
N TYR A 65 -5.48 -5.12 -10.28
CA TYR A 65 -4.02 -5.05 -10.45
C TYR A 65 -3.54 -5.95 -11.59
N GLY A 66 -2.52 -5.44 -12.30
CA GLY A 66 -1.92 -6.06 -13.46
C GLY A 66 -0.98 -5.09 -14.19
N PRO A 67 -0.94 -5.01 -15.51
CA PRO A 67 -1.92 -5.46 -16.53
C PRO A 67 -1.85 -6.98 -16.81
N ALA A 68 -2.91 -7.64 -17.29
CA ALA A 68 -4.28 -7.12 -17.35
C ALA A 68 -4.95 -7.19 -15.98
N PRO A 69 -6.14 -6.51 -15.77
CA PRO A 69 -6.85 -6.57 -14.50
C PRO A 69 -7.05 -8.01 -14.02
N GLY A 70 -6.71 -8.28 -12.75
CA GLY A 70 -6.77 -9.62 -12.15
C GLY A 70 -5.52 -10.47 -12.34
N SER A 71 -4.60 -10.09 -13.22
CA SER A 71 -3.40 -10.88 -13.48
C SER A 71 -2.42 -10.92 -12.31
N ALA A 72 -2.33 -9.85 -11.52
CA ALA A 72 -1.49 -9.84 -10.33
C ALA A 72 -1.97 -10.87 -9.29
N GLU A 73 -3.28 -10.96 -9.03
CA GLU A 73 -3.84 -11.98 -8.13
C GLU A 73 -3.64 -13.39 -8.67
N LYS A 74 -3.81 -13.59 -9.98
CA LYS A 74 -3.58 -14.89 -10.63
C LYS A 74 -2.12 -15.33 -10.48
N ASN A 75 -1.16 -14.47 -10.81
CA ASN A 75 0.27 -14.77 -10.73
C ASN A 75 0.72 -15.01 -9.28
N PHE A 76 0.24 -14.18 -8.35
CA PHE A 76 0.49 -14.42 -6.93
C PHE A 76 -0.09 -15.75 -6.45
N GLY A 77 -1.30 -16.11 -6.89
CA GLY A 77 -1.93 -17.41 -6.58
C GLY A 77 -1.12 -18.60 -7.08
N ILE A 78 -0.50 -18.52 -8.25
CA ILE A 78 0.41 -19.56 -8.77
C ILE A 78 1.61 -19.71 -7.84
N ILE A 79 2.28 -18.59 -7.49
CA ILE A 79 3.46 -18.60 -6.61
C ILE A 79 3.09 -19.08 -5.20
N LEU A 80 1.93 -18.62 -4.69
CA LEU A 80 1.44 -19.05 -3.37
C LEU A 80 1.25 -20.56 -3.32
N LYS A 81 0.62 -21.14 -4.34
CA LYS A 81 0.40 -22.59 -4.43
C LYS A 81 1.70 -23.39 -4.56
N GLU A 82 2.62 -22.94 -5.39
CA GLU A 82 3.85 -23.67 -5.71
C GLU A 82 4.91 -23.58 -4.62
N ASP A 83 5.05 -22.38 -4.01
CA ASP A 83 6.20 -22.05 -3.18
C ASP A 83 5.84 -21.60 -1.76
N PHE A 84 4.73 -20.89 -1.56
CA PHE A 84 4.37 -20.28 -0.28
C PHE A 84 3.28 -21.01 0.51
N GLY A 85 2.66 -22.07 -0.03
CA GLY A 85 1.48 -22.69 0.58
C GLY A 85 1.65 -23.08 2.05
N LYS A 86 2.83 -23.58 2.42
CA LYS A 86 3.15 -23.94 3.82
C LYS A 86 3.36 -22.74 4.77
N TYR A 87 3.45 -21.51 4.22
CA TYR A 87 3.65 -20.28 4.97
C TYR A 87 2.40 -19.39 4.99
N ARG A 88 1.23 -19.88 4.50
CA ARG A 88 -0.01 -19.08 4.42
C ARG A 88 -0.37 -18.42 5.75
N ASP A 89 -0.23 -19.13 6.85
CA ASP A 89 -0.60 -18.63 8.18
C ASP A 89 0.43 -17.64 8.76
N GLU A 90 1.59 -17.52 8.14
CA GLU A 90 2.61 -16.51 8.47
C GLU A 90 2.46 -15.22 7.63
N MET A 91 1.49 -15.19 6.71
CA MET A 91 1.27 -14.09 5.78
C MET A 91 -0.03 -13.35 6.05
N ILE A 92 -0.01 -12.06 5.83
CA ILE A 92 -1.19 -11.22 5.68
C ILE A 92 -1.38 -10.95 4.19
N ILE A 93 -2.48 -11.45 3.63
CA ILE A 93 -2.82 -11.23 2.23
C ILE A 93 -4.02 -10.30 2.19
N SER A 94 -3.86 -9.15 1.54
CA SER A 94 -4.95 -8.20 1.33
C SER A 94 -5.30 -8.05 -0.13
N THR A 95 -6.59 -7.84 -0.40
CA THR A 95 -7.06 -7.43 -1.73
C THR A 95 -8.18 -6.40 -1.62
N LYS A 96 -8.55 -5.79 -2.76
CA LYS A 96 -9.44 -4.63 -2.83
C LYS A 96 -10.37 -4.72 -4.02
N ALA A 97 -11.54 -4.09 -3.91
CA ALA A 97 -12.42 -3.82 -5.04
C ALA A 97 -13.03 -2.41 -4.94
N GLY A 98 -13.20 -1.72 -6.08
CA GLY A 98 -13.72 -0.36 -6.14
C GLY A 98 -13.42 0.37 -7.45
N TYR A 99 -12.51 -0.15 -8.27
CA TYR A 99 -12.22 0.35 -9.61
C TYR A 99 -12.77 -0.61 -10.66
N THR A 100 -12.95 -0.10 -11.88
CA THR A 100 -13.53 -0.85 -12.99
C THR A 100 -12.82 -2.18 -13.22
N MET A 101 -13.56 -3.26 -13.20
CA MET A 101 -13.07 -4.62 -13.38
C MET A 101 -13.68 -5.33 -14.58
N TRP A 102 -14.92 -4.99 -14.96
CA TRP A 102 -15.61 -5.47 -16.14
C TRP A 102 -16.58 -4.42 -16.70
N GLU A 103 -16.98 -4.60 -17.94
CA GLU A 103 -17.87 -3.68 -18.64
C GLU A 103 -19.31 -3.66 -18.08
N GLY A 104 -19.98 -2.54 -18.28
CA GLY A 104 -21.37 -2.34 -17.91
C GLY A 104 -21.58 -1.79 -16.50
N PRO A 105 -22.82 -1.70 -16.02
CA PRO A 105 -23.17 -0.92 -14.83
C PRO A 105 -22.86 -1.59 -13.50
N TYR A 106 -22.32 -2.81 -13.51
CA TYR A 106 -22.10 -3.61 -12.29
C TYR A 106 -20.63 -3.93 -12.03
N GLY A 107 -19.70 -3.36 -12.80
CA GLY A 107 -18.29 -3.71 -12.78
C GLY A 107 -17.40 -2.71 -12.05
N ASP A 108 -17.95 -1.79 -11.24
CA ASP A 108 -17.22 -0.69 -10.61
C ASP A 108 -17.86 -0.25 -9.28
N PHE A 109 -17.14 0.60 -8.53
CA PHE A 109 -17.58 1.31 -7.32
C PHE A 109 -17.88 0.42 -6.10
N GLY A 110 -18.93 0.76 -5.30
CA GLY A 110 -19.15 0.22 -3.95
C GLY A 110 -20.43 -0.57 -3.77
N SER A 111 -21.19 -0.88 -4.85
CA SER A 111 -22.45 -1.61 -4.71
C SER A 111 -22.23 -3.01 -4.11
N ARG A 112 -23.21 -3.50 -3.34
CA ARG A 112 -23.19 -4.86 -2.79
C ARG A 112 -22.94 -5.92 -3.86
N LYS A 113 -23.60 -5.78 -5.02
CA LYS A 113 -23.42 -6.71 -6.14
C LYS A 113 -21.97 -6.77 -6.60
N TYR A 114 -21.32 -5.61 -6.76
CA TYR A 114 -19.94 -5.53 -7.22
C TYR A 114 -18.97 -6.08 -6.20
N LEU A 115 -19.08 -5.68 -4.92
CA LEU A 115 -18.14 -6.09 -3.87
C LEU A 115 -18.19 -7.60 -3.60
N ILE A 116 -19.38 -8.20 -3.53
CA ILE A 116 -19.54 -9.65 -3.33
C ILE A 116 -18.98 -10.43 -4.52
N ALA A 117 -19.31 -10.03 -5.75
CA ALA A 117 -18.76 -10.69 -6.94
C ALA A 117 -17.23 -10.56 -7.02
N SER A 118 -16.70 -9.40 -6.62
CA SER A 118 -15.27 -9.12 -6.65
C SER A 118 -14.46 -9.98 -5.70
N ILE A 119 -14.89 -10.12 -4.44
CA ILE A 119 -14.16 -10.99 -3.49
C ILE A 119 -14.18 -12.46 -3.95
N ASP A 120 -15.30 -12.95 -4.49
CA ASP A 120 -15.39 -14.34 -4.99
C ASP A 120 -14.43 -14.58 -6.17
N GLN A 121 -14.34 -13.63 -7.08
CA GLN A 121 -13.42 -13.69 -8.21
C GLN A 121 -11.95 -13.57 -7.74
N SER A 122 -11.65 -12.72 -6.77
CA SER A 122 -10.31 -12.56 -6.19
C SER A 122 -9.83 -13.83 -5.50
N LEU A 123 -10.66 -14.44 -4.66
CA LEU A 123 -10.35 -15.71 -4.00
C LEU A 123 -10.10 -16.83 -5.02
N LYS A 124 -10.92 -16.90 -6.07
CA LYS A 124 -10.73 -17.88 -7.15
C LYS A 124 -9.41 -17.68 -7.91
N ARG A 125 -9.03 -16.42 -8.21
CA ARG A 125 -7.75 -16.12 -8.89
C ARG A 125 -6.55 -16.51 -8.04
N MET A 126 -6.60 -16.20 -6.74
CA MET A 126 -5.51 -16.50 -5.81
C MET A 126 -5.49 -17.97 -5.33
N GLY A 127 -6.57 -18.72 -5.52
CA GLY A 127 -6.71 -20.08 -5.00
C GLY A 127 -6.82 -20.12 -3.47
N LEU A 128 -7.45 -19.10 -2.87
CA LEU A 128 -7.63 -18.93 -1.44
C LEU A 128 -9.09 -19.12 -1.01
N GLU A 129 -9.30 -19.56 0.22
CA GLU A 129 -10.62 -19.60 0.85
C GLU A 129 -11.00 -18.24 1.47
N TYR A 130 -10.01 -17.50 1.96
CA TYR A 130 -10.17 -16.17 2.55
C TYR A 130 -8.94 -15.29 2.32
N VAL A 131 -9.12 -13.97 2.42
CA VAL A 131 -8.05 -12.98 2.60
C VAL A 131 -8.02 -12.47 4.03
N ASP A 132 -6.88 -11.98 4.47
CA ASP A 132 -6.78 -11.42 5.83
C ASP A 132 -7.47 -10.06 5.90
N ILE A 133 -7.26 -9.19 4.91
CA ILE A 133 -7.90 -7.87 4.84
C ILE A 133 -8.55 -7.68 3.47
N PHE A 134 -9.84 -7.33 3.46
CA PHE A 134 -10.53 -6.89 2.26
C PHE A 134 -10.83 -5.40 2.32
N TYR A 135 -10.39 -4.64 1.32
CA TYR A 135 -10.59 -3.20 1.25
C TYR A 135 -11.71 -2.81 0.27
N HIS A 136 -12.56 -1.86 0.68
CA HIS A 136 -13.25 -1.01 -0.31
C HIS A 136 -12.24 0.01 -0.84
N HIS A 137 -11.96 -0.04 -2.15
CA HIS A 137 -10.78 0.57 -2.76
C HIS A 137 -10.85 2.09 -2.90
N ARG A 138 -12.07 2.64 -2.99
CA ARG A 138 -12.32 4.09 -3.06
C ARG A 138 -13.73 4.43 -2.63
N MET A 139 -13.93 5.66 -2.15
CA MET A 139 -15.28 6.18 -1.89
C MET A 139 -16.15 6.12 -3.14
N ASP A 140 -17.44 5.82 -2.94
CA ASP A 140 -18.48 5.89 -3.96
C ASP A 140 -19.59 6.82 -3.48
N LYS A 141 -19.73 7.96 -4.17
CA LYS A 141 -20.75 8.98 -3.84
C LYS A 141 -22.16 8.61 -4.29
N ASN A 142 -22.30 7.58 -5.13
CA ASN A 142 -23.57 7.18 -5.71
C ASN A 142 -24.21 5.99 -5.00
N THR A 143 -23.42 5.20 -4.27
CA THR A 143 -23.92 4.08 -3.46
C THR A 143 -24.07 4.54 -2.01
N PRO A 144 -25.22 4.32 -1.36
CA PRO A 144 -25.36 4.57 0.07
C PRO A 144 -24.26 3.87 0.86
N LEU A 145 -23.64 4.60 1.81
CA LEU A 145 -22.53 4.08 2.59
C LEU A 145 -22.93 2.83 3.40
N GLU A 146 -24.17 2.76 3.84
CA GLU A 146 -24.78 1.62 4.54
C GLU A 146 -24.80 0.36 3.65
N GLU A 147 -25.04 0.51 2.33
CA GLU A 147 -25.00 -0.62 1.41
C GLU A 147 -23.58 -1.16 1.26
N THR A 148 -22.59 -0.27 1.05
CA THR A 148 -21.19 -0.62 0.97
C THR A 148 -20.71 -1.29 2.27
N CYS A 149 -20.98 -0.69 3.43
CA CYS A 149 -20.62 -1.25 4.74
C CYS A 149 -21.33 -2.58 4.99
N GLY A 150 -22.61 -2.70 4.60
CA GLY A 150 -23.38 -3.95 4.70
C GLY A 150 -22.83 -5.06 3.80
N ALA A 151 -22.27 -4.73 2.63
CA ALA A 151 -21.56 -5.69 1.78
C ALA A 151 -20.26 -6.17 2.43
N LEU A 152 -19.46 -5.26 3.00
CA LEU A 152 -18.24 -5.59 3.73
C LEU A 152 -18.55 -6.49 4.95
N ALA A 153 -19.62 -6.19 5.68
CA ALA A 153 -20.09 -7.02 6.78
C ALA A 153 -20.44 -8.45 6.32
N GLN A 154 -21.15 -8.58 5.19
CA GLN A 154 -21.48 -9.89 4.62
C GLN A 154 -20.25 -10.68 4.23
N ILE A 155 -19.22 -10.02 3.66
CA ILE A 155 -17.95 -10.65 3.27
C ILE A 155 -17.25 -11.24 4.51
N VAL A 156 -17.15 -10.49 5.60
CA VAL A 156 -16.54 -10.97 6.85
C VAL A 156 -17.37 -12.10 7.47
N ASN A 157 -18.68 -11.91 7.57
CA ASN A 157 -19.57 -12.90 8.19
C ASN A 157 -19.65 -14.22 7.42
N SER A 158 -19.36 -14.19 6.12
CA SER A 158 -19.24 -15.40 5.28
C SER A 158 -17.87 -16.06 5.32
N GLY A 159 -16.92 -15.53 6.13
CA GLY A 159 -15.57 -16.06 6.28
C GLY A 159 -14.63 -15.80 5.11
N LYS A 160 -14.99 -14.91 4.17
CA LYS A 160 -14.16 -14.58 2.99
C LYS A 160 -13.08 -13.54 3.27
N ALA A 161 -13.20 -12.80 4.36
CA ALA A 161 -12.17 -11.91 4.90
C ALA A 161 -12.20 -11.92 6.42
N LEU A 162 -11.03 -11.77 7.05
CA LEU A 162 -10.93 -11.69 8.51
C LEU A 162 -11.18 -10.26 9.02
N TYR A 163 -10.67 -9.27 8.28
CA TYR A 163 -10.75 -7.86 8.61
C TYR A 163 -11.19 -7.03 7.41
N VAL A 164 -11.70 -5.84 7.70
CA VAL A 164 -12.05 -4.82 6.71
C VAL A 164 -11.04 -3.68 6.76
N GLY A 165 -10.68 -3.19 5.58
CA GLY A 165 -10.01 -1.94 5.36
C GLY A 165 -10.82 -1.01 4.47
N LEU A 166 -10.55 0.30 4.55
CA LEU A 166 -11.07 1.29 3.63
C LEU A 166 -9.91 1.98 2.92
N SER A 167 -10.10 2.45 1.70
CA SER A 167 -9.04 3.10 0.92
C SER A 167 -9.55 4.36 0.24
N ASN A 168 -8.70 5.39 0.20
CA ASN A 168 -9.03 6.68 -0.41
C ASN A 168 -10.27 7.36 0.19
N TYR A 169 -10.49 7.21 1.47
CA TYR A 169 -11.51 7.92 2.24
C TYR A 169 -10.95 9.23 2.78
N ASP A 170 -11.82 10.22 3.02
CA ASP A 170 -11.55 11.40 3.83
C ASP A 170 -11.96 11.18 5.29
N GLY A 171 -11.66 12.15 6.17
CA GLY A 171 -11.93 12.03 7.61
C GLY A 171 -13.42 11.93 7.93
N GLU A 172 -14.26 12.69 7.26
CA GLU A 172 -15.72 12.71 7.49
C GLU A 172 -16.36 11.38 7.09
N THR A 173 -16.09 10.93 5.88
CA THR A 173 -16.65 9.65 5.38
C THR A 173 -16.08 8.45 6.15
N LEU A 174 -14.81 8.54 6.60
CA LEU A 174 -14.21 7.53 7.47
C LEU A 174 -14.96 7.40 8.81
N GLU A 175 -15.30 8.52 9.43
CA GLU A 175 -16.05 8.54 10.70
C GLU A 175 -17.42 7.89 10.54
N GLN A 176 -18.16 8.24 9.48
CA GLN A 176 -19.47 7.68 9.18
C GLN A 176 -19.37 6.16 8.92
N ALA A 177 -18.43 5.73 8.08
CA ALA A 177 -18.22 4.31 7.79
C ALA A 177 -17.82 3.52 9.05
N ALA A 178 -16.94 4.06 9.89
CA ALA A 178 -16.52 3.42 11.13
C ALA A 178 -17.67 3.23 12.11
N LYS A 179 -18.60 4.20 12.18
CA LYS A 179 -19.82 4.08 12.99
C LYS A 179 -20.70 2.93 12.48
N ILE A 180 -21.01 2.90 11.18
CA ILE A 180 -21.86 1.86 10.58
C ILE A 180 -21.21 0.48 10.75
N LEU A 181 -19.92 0.34 10.45
CA LEU A 181 -19.19 -0.93 10.61
C LEU A 181 -19.15 -1.37 12.09
N GLY A 182 -19.04 -0.43 13.03
CA GLY A 182 -19.11 -0.69 14.46
C GLY A 182 -20.47 -1.22 14.91
N GLU A 183 -21.58 -0.63 14.43
CA GLU A 183 -22.94 -1.09 14.66
C GLU A 183 -23.18 -2.51 14.09
N LEU A 184 -22.58 -2.79 12.94
CA LEU A 184 -22.59 -4.12 12.30
C LEU A 184 -21.60 -5.12 12.93
N LYS A 185 -20.83 -4.70 13.96
CA LYS A 185 -19.79 -5.50 14.63
C LYS A 185 -18.73 -6.06 13.70
N VAL A 186 -18.37 -5.30 12.66
CA VAL A 186 -17.35 -5.66 11.67
C VAL A 186 -15.98 -5.18 12.13
N PRO A 187 -14.94 -6.02 12.09
CA PRO A 187 -13.57 -5.65 12.46
C PRO A 187 -12.90 -4.76 11.39
N PHE A 188 -13.30 -3.49 11.34
CA PHE A 188 -12.61 -2.46 10.56
C PHE A 188 -11.38 -1.98 11.31
N ILE A 189 -10.18 -2.14 10.74
CA ILE A 189 -8.92 -1.95 11.45
C ILE A 189 -7.96 -0.94 10.80
N ILE A 190 -8.05 -0.71 9.49
CA ILE A 190 -7.00 0.02 8.76
C ILE A 190 -7.57 0.81 7.58
N ASN A 191 -6.95 1.97 7.30
CA ASN A 191 -7.23 2.75 6.10
C ASN A 191 -5.99 2.83 5.21
N GLN A 192 -6.16 2.66 3.90
CA GLN A 192 -5.07 2.73 2.92
C GLN A 192 -5.22 3.97 2.06
N ASN A 193 -4.28 4.92 2.17
CA ASN A 193 -4.31 6.17 1.42
C ASN A 193 -2.94 6.52 0.83
N ARG A 194 -2.96 7.38 -0.20
CA ARG A 194 -1.74 8.01 -0.69
C ARG A 194 -1.18 8.94 0.38
N TYR A 195 0.10 8.78 0.68
CA TYR A 195 0.80 9.67 1.58
C TYR A 195 2.31 9.62 1.31
N SER A 196 2.92 10.78 1.19
CA SER A 196 4.36 10.96 0.97
C SER A 196 4.76 12.37 1.37
N ILE A 197 6.05 12.67 1.34
CA ILE A 197 6.56 14.04 1.52
C ILE A 197 5.88 15.03 0.54
N PHE A 198 5.57 14.58 -0.70
CA PHE A 198 4.95 15.39 -1.76
C PHE A 198 3.41 15.31 -1.83
N ASP A 199 2.78 14.43 -1.11
CA ASP A 199 1.32 14.32 -1.07
C ASP A 199 0.87 14.18 0.38
N ARG A 200 0.35 15.25 0.92
CA ARG A 200 -0.12 15.35 2.31
C ARG A 200 -1.65 15.47 2.41
N THR A 201 -2.36 15.00 1.40
CA THR A 201 -3.83 15.09 1.34
C THR A 201 -4.50 14.55 2.61
N ILE A 202 -3.98 13.46 3.19
CA ILE A 202 -4.57 12.87 4.41
C ILE A 202 -4.41 13.73 5.67
N GLU A 203 -3.44 14.65 5.69
CA GLU A 203 -3.31 15.65 6.76
C GLU A 203 -4.37 16.75 6.59
N ASN A 204 -4.65 17.15 5.35
CA ASN A 204 -5.53 18.29 5.03
C ASN A 204 -7.02 17.92 4.97
N ASN A 205 -7.37 16.66 4.64
CA ASN A 205 -8.76 16.19 4.54
C ASN A 205 -9.29 15.55 5.82
N GLY A 206 -8.54 15.63 6.92
CA GLY A 206 -8.92 15.15 8.24
C GLY A 206 -8.81 13.64 8.45
N LEU A 207 -8.36 12.87 7.44
CA LEU A 207 -8.27 11.40 7.55
C LEU A 207 -7.31 10.97 8.64
N LYS A 208 -6.10 11.55 8.66
CA LYS A 208 -5.04 11.15 9.60
C LYS A 208 -5.48 11.36 11.05
N ASP A 209 -6.06 12.52 11.34
CA ASP A 209 -6.59 12.86 12.67
C ASP A 209 -7.75 11.95 13.06
N MET A 210 -8.68 11.70 12.12
CA MET A 210 -9.83 10.85 12.39
C MET A 210 -9.41 9.39 12.61
N ALA A 211 -8.49 8.85 11.83
CA ALA A 211 -7.96 7.51 12.05
C ALA A 211 -7.30 7.37 13.43
N GLY A 212 -6.53 8.38 13.87
CA GLY A 212 -5.97 8.44 15.22
C GLY A 212 -7.03 8.44 16.31
N LYS A 213 -8.06 9.28 16.20
CA LYS A 213 -9.20 9.34 17.14
C LYS A 213 -9.95 8.02 17.22
N LEU A 214 -10.19 7.38 16.09
CA LEU A 214 -10.89 6.10 15.98
C LEU A 214 -9.98 4.89 16.31
N LYS A 215 -8.69 5.13 16.58
CA LYS A 215 -7.69 4.09 16.82
C LYS A 215 -7.64 3.06 15.68
N LYS A 216 -7.63 3.55 14.43
CA LYS A 216 -7.45 2.77 13.22
C LYS A 216 -6.06 2.99 12.67
N GLY A 217 -5.45 1.93 12.12
CA GLY A 217 -4.16 2.06 11.45
C GLY A 217 -4.27 2.78 10.10
N ILE A 218 -3.16 3.32 9.63
CA ILE A 218 -3.01 3.82 8.26
C ILE A 218 -1.85 3.08 7.60
N ILE A 219 -2.08 2.60 6.38
CA ILE A 219 -1.03 2.15 5.48
C ILE A 219 -0.94 3.09 4.27
N SER A 220 0.27 3.56 3.98
CA SER A 220 0.50 4.52 2.90
C SER A 220 0.87 3.82 1.61
N PHE A 221 0.16 4.09 0.51
CA PHE A 221 0.63 3.73 -0.83
C PHE A 221 1.31 4.91 -1.53
N SER A 222 2.16 4.63 -2.52
CA SER A 222 3.01 5.61 -3.22
C SER A 222 3.89 6.48 -2.30
N PRO A 223 4.49 5.93 -1.23
CA PRO A 223 5.28 6.72 -0.28
C PRO A 223 6.52 7.37 -0.92
N LEU A 224 6.99 6.82 -2.05
CA LEU A 224 8.10 7.38 -2.87
C LEU A 224 7.61 8.29 -4.00
N ALA A 225 6.35 8.77 -3.98
CA ALA A 225 5.77 9.61 -5.02
C ALA A 225 6.03 9.05 -6.43
N GLN A 226 5.79 7.74 -6.61
CA GLN A 226 6.02 6.98 -7.85
C GLN A 226 7.49 6.92 -8.32
N GLY A 227 8.43 7.09 -7.39
CA GLY A 227 9.86 7.07 -7.65
C GLY A 227 10.51 8.45 -7.72
N LEU A 228 9.75 9.54 -7.62
CA LEU A 228 10.30 10.90 -7.56
C LEU A 228 11.15 11.14 -6.29
N LEU A 229 10.79 10.51 -5.19
CA LEU A 229 11.55 10.56 -3.93
C LEU A 229 12.66 9.49 -3.90
N THR A 230 13.43 9.44 -4.98
CA THR A 230 14.64 8.62 -5.13
C THR A 230 15.72 9.46 -5.83
N ASP A 231 16.96 8.98 -5.82
CA ASP A 231 18.09 9.62 -6.52
C ASP A 231 18.05 9.47 -8.04
N ARG A 232 17.15 8.64 -8.58
CA ARG A 232 17.08 8.29 -10.02
C ARG A 232 16.93 9.50 -10.96
N TYR A 233 16.25 10.55 -10.51
CA TYR A 233 15.95 11.71 -11.33
C TYR A 233 16.94 12.85 -11.16
N LEU A 234 17.91 12.77 -10.26
CA LEU A 234 18.87 13.84 -9.95
C LEU A 234 19.74 14.23 -11.16
N ASN A 235 20.04 13.26 -12.03
CA ASN A 235 20.90 13.41 -13.20
C ASN A 235 20.14 13.32 -14.55
N GLY A 236 18.83 13.51 -14.54
CA GLY A 236 17.96 13.41 -15.71
C GLY A 236 16.93 12.30 -15.60
N ILE A 237 16.16 12.06 -16.67
CA ILE A 237 15.11 11.04 -16.72
C ILE A 237 15.72 9.73 -17.22
N PRO A 238 15.80 8.66 -16.39
CA PRO A 238 16.32 7.37 -16.85
C PRO A 238 15.40 6.72 -17.90
N ALA A 239 15.98 6.06 -18.90
CA ALA A 239 15.23 5.40 -19.96
C ALA A 239 14.28 4.27 -19.46
N ASP A 240 14.63 3.64 -18.33
CA ASP A 240 13.85 2.62 -17.66
C ASP A 240 12.91 3.18 -16.56
N SER A 241 12.74 4.51 -16.50
CA SER A 241 11.86 5.16 -15.52
C SER A 241 10.39 5.02 -15.90
N ARG A 242 9.49 5.16 -14.91
CA ARG A 242 8.04 5.17 -15.13
C ARG A 242 7.58 6.32 -16.04
N ILE A 243 8.29 7.42 -16.06
CA ILE A 243 8.03 8.54 -16.99
C ILE A 243 8.09 8.06 -18.44
N VAL A 244 9.09 7.23 -18.77
CA VAL A 244 9.32 6.72 -20.13
C VAL A 244 8.48 5.47 -20.42
N THR A 245 8.41 4.54 -19.47
CA THR A 245 7.86 3.20 -19.72
C THR A 245 6.34 3.09 -19.52
N ASP A 246 5.74 3.93 -18.69
CA ASP A 246 4.29 3.90 -18.40
C ASP A 246 3.60 5.23 -18.72
N GLY A 247 4.10 6.36 -18.24
CA GLY A 247 3.56 7.71 -18.53
C GLY A 247 2.14 8.01 -18.00
N ARG A 248 1.35 7.02 -17.61
CA ARG A 248 -0.06 7.16 -17.19
C ARG A 248 -0.23 7.94 -15.89
N PHE A 249 0.64 7.69 -14.92
CA PHE A 249 0.53 8.24 -13.57
C PHE A 249 1.69 9.16 -13.22
N LEU A 250 2.80 9.07 -13.95
CA LEU A 250 3.97 9.93 -13.83
C LEU A 250 4.49 10.21 -15.24
N ASN A 251 4.53 11.48 -15.62
CA ASN A 251 5.02 11.95 -16.92
C ASN A 251 6.00 13.13 -16.74
N GLU A 252 6.60 13.62 -17.83
CA GLU A 252 7.59 14.70 -17.77
C GLU A 252 7.07 15.98 -17.11
N ASN A 253 5.78 16.29 -17.27
CA ASN A 253 5.17 17.47 -16.66
C ASN A 253 5.14 17.39 -15.13
N ASN A 254 5.28 16.21 -14.54
CA ASN A 254 5.36 16.02 -13.09
C ASN A 254 6.76 16.33 -12.53
N LEU A 255 7.80 16.42 -13.39
CA LEU A 255 9.17 16.72 -13.00
C LEU A 255 9.56 18.14 -13.41
N THR A 256 8.91 19.13 -12.81
CA THR A 256 9.25 20.54 -13.02
C THR A 256 10.63 20.88 -12.46
N ALA A 257 11.23 21.99 -12.93
CA ALA A 257 12.50 22.46 -12.40
C ALA A 257 12.46 22.70 -10.87
N ASN A 258 11.37 23.29 -10.37
CA ASN A 258 11.17 23.52 -8.95
C ASN A 258 11.08 22.20 -8.16
N LYS A 259 10.37 21.19 -8.69
CA LYS A 259 10.26 19.88 -8.06
C LYS A 259 11.61 19.14 -8.04
N LEU A 260 12.39 19.25 -9.15
CA LEU A 260 13.73 18.68 -9.18
C LEU A 260 14.66 19.33 -8.16
N GLU A 261 14.56 20.66 -7.98
CA GLU A 261 15.31 21.36 -6.93
C GLU A 261 14.88 20.90 -5.50
N ALA A 262 13.58 20.72 -5.27
CA ALA A 262 13.10 20.15 -4.02
C ALA A 262 13.65 18.74 -3.78
N ILE A 263 13.69 17.88 -4.81
CA ILE A 263 14.28 16.53 -4.71
C ILE A 263 15.77 16.59 -4.34
N ARG A 264 16.55 17.52 -4.94
CA ARG A 264 17.97 17.70 -4.60
C ARG A 264 18.17 18.11 -3.15
N ARG A 265 17.42 19.11 -2.68
CA ARG A 265 17.48 19.57 -1.29
C ARG A 265 17.06 18.50 -0.29
N LEU A 266 16.02 17.72 -0.59
CA LEU A 266 15.60 16.58 0.23
C LEU A 266 16.69 15.49 0.25
N ASN A 267 17.35 15.24 -0.88
CA ASN A 267 18.45 14.29 -0.95
C ASN A 267 19.68 14.71 -0.12
N ASP A 268 19.91 16.01 0.04
CA ASP A 268 20.99 16.50 0.90
C ASP A 268 20.66 16.25 2.39
N ILE A 269 19.40 16.44 2.81
CA ILE A 269 18.95 16.05 4.16
C ILE A 269 19.10 14.53 4.35
N ALA A 270 18.74 13.72 3.36
CA ALA A 270 18.88 12.27 3.44
C ALA A 270 20.35 11.84 3.67
N LYS A 271 21.30 12.48 2.96
CA LYS A 271 22.74 12.25 3.15
C LYS A 271 23.20 12.62 4.55
N GLU A 272 22.75 13.76 5.11
CA GLU A 272 23.06 14.15 6.51
C GLU A 272 22.57 13.10 7.51
N ARG A 273 21.48 12.38 7.20
CA ARG A 273 20.91 11.28 7.97
C ARG A 273 21.58 9.92 7.72
N ASN A 274 22.59 9.84 6.83
CA ASN A 274 23.16 8.59 6.32
C ASN A 274 22.11 7.63 5.73
N GLN A 275 21.10 8.16 5.06
CA GLN A 275 20.04 7.43 4.36
C GLN A 275 20.06 7.76 2.87
N SER A 276 19.58 6.82 2.02
CA SER A 276 19.16 7.18 0.68
C SER A 276 17.92 8.07 0.74
N LEU A 277 17.64 8.85 -0.32
CA LEU A 277 16.42 9.65 -0.37
C LEU A 277 15.15 8.77 -0.24
N ALA A 278 15.18 7.57 -0.82
CA ALA A 278 14.10 6.61 -0.68
C ALA A 278 13.90 6.16 0.77
N GLN A 279 14.99 5.80 1.46
CA GLN A 279 14.95 5.41 2.87
C GLN A 279 14.41 6.56 3.74
N MET A 280 14.91 7.78 3.57
CA MET A 280 14.41 8.93 4.31
C MET A 280 12.93 9.21 4.03
N ALA A 281 12.48 9.10 2.79
CA ALA A 281 11.07 9.32 2.45
C ALA A 281 10.13 8.28 3.09
N LEU A 282 10.53 7.01 3.12
CA LEU A 282 9.79 5.94 3.81
C LEU A 282 9.81 6.16 5.34
N SER A 283 10.95 6.49 5.90
CA SER A 283 11.11 6.81 7.32
C SER A 283 10.23 8.00 7.73
N TRP A 284 10.16 9.04 6.87
CA TRP A 284 9.32 10.21 7.12
C TRP A 284 7.83 9.85 7.19
N VAL A 285 7.35 8.95 6.36
CA VAL A 285 5.97 8.46 6.46
C VAL A 285 5.75 7.72 7.78
N LEU A 286 6.72 6.90 8.20
CA LEU A 286 6.64 6.07 9.42
C LEU A 286 6.89 6.83 10.73
N LYS A 287 7.18 8.15 10.69
CA LYS A 287 7.50 8.94 11.89
C LYS A 287 6.35 9.06 12.90
N ASP A 288 5.11 8.88 12.46
CA ASP A 288 3.93 9.04 13.29
C ASP A 288 3.33 7.68 13.69
N GLU A 289 2.94 7.52 14.95
CA GLU A 289 2.42 6.25 15.50
C GLU A 289 1.12 5.77 14.83
N VAL A 290 0.32 6.66 14.24
CA VAL A 290 -0.89 6.29 13.50
C VAL A 290 -0.57 5.56 12.19
N MET A 291 0.65 5.73 11.68
CA MET A 291 1.13 5.05 10.48
C MET A 291 1.58 3.63 10.82
N THR A 292 0.78 2.64 10.45
CA THR A 292 1.08 1.24 10.71
C THR A 292 2.16 0.69 9.79
N SER A 293 2.13 1.06 8.50
CA SER A 293 3.03 0.50 7.49
C SER A 293 3.15 1.42 6.27
N VAL A 294 4.24 1.26 5.52
CA VAL A 294 4.39 1.82 4.17
C VAL A 294 4.32 0.71 3.14
N LEU A 295 3.58 0.96 2.05
CA LEU A 295 3.42 0.01 0.96
C LEU A 295 4.40 0.34 -0.16
N ILE A 296 5.45 -0.45 -0.29
CA ILE A 296 6.43 -0.30 -1.36
C ILE A 296 6.06 -1.11 -2.59
N GLY A 297 6.41 -0.62 -3.77
CA GLY A 297 6.48 -1.39 -5.00
C GLY A 297 7.94 -1.61 -5.38
N ALA A 298 8.27 -2.78 -5.91
CA ALA A 298 9.61 -3.11 -6.36
C ALA A 298 9.59 -3.77 -7.76
N SER A 299 10.58 -3.48 -8.57
CA SER A 299 10.85 -4.17 -9.84
C SER A 299 12.07 -5.09 -9.77
N LYS A 300 12.82 -5.02 -8.67
CA LYS A 300 14.01 -5.84 -8.37
C LYS A 300 14.11 -6.08 -6.86
N SER A 301 14.62 -7.23 -6.48
CA SER A 301 14.85 -7.60 -5.07
C SER A 301 15.78 -6.63 -4.32
N SER A 302 16.76 -6.03 -5.00
CA SER A 302 17.65 -5.02 -4.41
C SER A 302 16.91 -3.77 -3.91
N GLN A 303 15.79 -3.39 -4.57
CA GLN A 303 14.94 -2.28 -4.10
C GLN A 303 14.18 -2.64 -2.83
N VAL A 304 13.78 -3.91 -2.69
CA VAL A 304 13.15 -4.39 -1.45
C VAL A 304 14.12 -4.24 -0.29
N LEU A 305 15.38 -4.69 -0.45
CA LEU A 305 16.41 -4.62 0.58
C LEU A 305 16.75 -3.17 0.96
N ASP A 306 16.90 -2.28 -0.03
CA ASP A 306 17.15 -0.86 0.23
C ASP A 306 15.99 -0.22 1.01
N ASN A 307 14.76 -0.49 0.60
CA ASN A 307 13.58 0.08 1.25
C ASN A 307 13.36 -0.42 2.69
N ILE A 308 13.70 -1.68 2.98
CA ILE A 308 13.61 -2.23 4.35
C ILE A 308 14.54 -1.47 5.30
N SER A 309 15.72 -1.06 4.85
CA SER A 309 16.67 -0.31 5.69
C SER A 309 16.11 1.04 6.18
N ALA A 310 15.02 1.53 5.62
CA ALA A 310 14.34 2.74 6.12
C ALA A 310 13.91 2.63 7.59
N ILE A 311 13.60 1.41 8.08
CA ILE A 311 13.14 1.20 9.46
C ILE A 311 14.24 1.37 10.52
N GLU A 312 15.50 1.47 10.12
CA GLU A 312 16.64 1.61 11.03
C GLU A 312 16.68 3.02 11.64
N ASN A 313 16.23 4.05 10.92
CA ASN A 313 16.24 5.44 11.38
C ASN A 313 14.92 6.17 11.01
N THR A 314 13.87 5.99 11.80
CA THR A 314 12.54 6.62 11.61
C THR A 314 12.34 7.86 12.49
N VAL A 315 13.30 8.22 13.32
CA VAL A 315 13.23 9.39 14.21
C VAL A 315 13.72 10.63 13.46
N PHE A 316 12.94 11.71 13.51
CA PHE A 316 13.29 13.01 12.95
C PHE A 316 13.35 14.06 14.06
N SER A 317 14.34 14.97 14.00
CA SER A 317 14.34 16.15 14.82
C SER A 317 13.31 17.20 14.31
N GLU A 318 12.88 18.10 15.18
CA GLU A 318 11.98 19.21 14.78
C GLU A 318 12.62 20.07 13.67
N GLU A 319 13.94 20.26 13.72
CA GLU A 319 14.67 21.01 12.70
C GLU A 319 14.64 20.32 11.33
N GLU A 320 14.84 19.00 11.28
CA GLU A 320 14.74 18.22 10.03
C GLU A 320 13.33 18.28 9.45
N LEU A 321 12.30 18.11 10.27
CA LEU A 321 10.90 18.20 9.83
C LEU A 321 10.58 19.59 9.29
N LYS A 322 11.03 20.64 9.97
CA LYS A 322 10.86 22.02 9.51
C LYS A 322 11.55 22.29 8.17
N LYS A 323 12.79 21.82 7.99
CA LYS A 323 13.52 21.93 6.72
C LYS A 323 12.76 21.22 5.58
N ILE A 324 12.25 20.00 5.83
CA ILE A 324 11.45 19.26 4.86
C ILE A 324 10.18 20.02 4.49
N ASP A 325 9.47 20.58 5.48
CA ASP A 325 8.25 21.37 5.26
C ASP A 325 8.50 22.66 4.46
N GLU A 326 9.60 23.36 4.73
CA GLU A 326 10.01 24.56 3.99
C GLU A 326 10.35 24.24 2.53
N ILE A 327 11.01 23.08 2.28
CA ILE A 327 11.31 22.64 0.93
C ILE A 327 10.02 22.33 0.16
N VAL A 328 9.07 21.64 0.77
CA VAL A 328 7.81 21.25 0.11
C VAL A 328 6.98 22.50 -0.21
N LYS A 329 6.82 23.42 0.74
CA LYS A 329 6.08 24.69 0.54
C LYS A 329 6.67 25.59 -0.55
N ALA A 330 7.96 25.50 -0.81
CA ALA A 330 8.63 26.34 -1.79
C ALA A 330 8.36 25.93 -3.24
N TYR A 331 7.84 24.71 -3.50
CA TYR A 331 7.54 24.24 -4.85
C TYR A 331 6.03 24.07 -5.13
N GLU A 332 5.17 24.11 -4.11
CA GLU A 332 3.71 24.19 -4.25
C GLU A 332 3.31 25.58 -4.81
#